data_0811db51607971622cf0b05546d7d4b9
#
_entry.id   0811db51607971622cf0b05546d7d4b9
#
_cell.length_a   1.000
_cell.length_b   1.000
_cell.length_c   1.000
_cell.angle_alpha   90.00
_cell.angle_beta   90.00
_cell.angle_gamma   90.00
#
_symmetry.space_group_name_H-M   'P 1'
#
loop_
_entity.id
_entity.type
_entity.pdbx_description
1 polymer ?
#
loop_
_entity_poly.entity_id
_entity_poly.type
_entity_poly.pdbx_seq_one_letter_code
_entity_poly.pdbx_strand_id
1 'polypeptide(L)'
;MNLSLVFKASAAVLFLNGLMALFMTDQFMSMADFDVTADMHTLGQFMGVTFLIFGLIAWKTVDLAGDNLAAFGKVYALAEAMWVGIIGFHVATGVAGGATAIGNLAISGLFAVLFFVKSRD
;
A
#
# COMPACT_ATOMS: atom_id res chain seq x y z
N MET A 1 -8.41 -5.07 -17.71
CA MET A 1 -8.08 -3.93 -16.81
C MET A 1 -6.93 -3.15 -17.42
N ASN A 2 -7.08 -1.84 -17.58
CA ASN A 2 -6.04 -0.96 -18.10
C ASN A 2 -5.21 -0.34 -16.93
N LEU A 3 -4.10 0.32 -17.27
CA LEU A 3 -3.19 0.89 -16.28
C LEU A 3 -3.87 1.96 -15.40
N SER A 4 -4.73 2.80 -15.96
CA SER A 4 -5.49 3.80 -15.18
C SER A 4 -6.35 3.16 -14.10
N LEU A 5 -6.97 2.03 -14.39
CA LEU A 5 -7.77 1.30 -13.41
C LEU A 5 -6.88 0.66 -12.32
N VAL A 6 -5.67 0.20 -12.67
CA VAL A 6 -4.70 -0.30 -11.69
C VAL A 6 -4.34 0.80 -10.69
N PHE A 7 -4.03 2.02 -11.17
CA PHE A 7 -3.77 3.17 -10.30
C PHE A 7 -4.94 3.50 -9.38
N LYS A 8 -6.16 3.54 -9.91
CA LYS A 8 -7.36 3.84 -9.11
C LYS A 8 -7.66 2.76 -8.08
N ALA A 9 -7.49 1.49 -8.43
CA ALA A 9 -7.67 0.37 -7.51
C ALA A 9 -6.62 0.39 -6.39
N SER A 10 -5.34 0.64 -6.72
CA SER A 10 -4.28 0.81 -5.73
C SER A 10 -4.57 2.00 -4.80
N ALA A 11 -5.01 3.13 -5.35
CA ALA A 11 -5.41 4.29 -4.56
C ALA A 11 -6.55 3.97 -3.58
N ALA A 12 -7.56 3.22 -4.02
CA ALA A 12 -8.68 2.81 -3.17
C ALA A 12 -8.21 1.94 -2.00
N VAL A 13 -7.28 1.02 -2.22
CA VAL A 13 -6.68 0.20 -1.16
C VAL A 13 -5.87 1.07 -0.19
N LEU A 14 -5.09 2.02 -0.69
CA LEU A 14 -4.34 2.96 0.14
C LEU A 14 -5.27 3.86 0.98
N PHE A 15 -6.37 4.34 0.43
CA PHE A 15 -7.38 5.08 1.18
C PHE A 15 -8.01 4.23 2.28
N LEU A 16 -8.36 2.99 2.00
CA LEU A 16 -8.93 2.08 2.99
C LEU A 16 -7.94 1.81 4.13
N ASN A 17 -6.70 1.43 3.81
CA ASN A 17 -5.66 1.23 4.81
C ASN A 17 -5.37 2.51 5.61
N GLY A 18 -5.33 3.65 4.93
CA GLY A 18 -5.10 4.95 5.56
C GLY A 18 -6.19 5.32 6.56
N LEU A 19 -7.45 5.16 6.19
CA LEU A 19 -8.59 5.41 7.08
C LEU A 19 -8.59 4.46 8.28
N MET A 20 -8.32 3.19 8.06
CA MET A 20 -8.23 2.21 9.16
C MET A 20 -7.07 2.52 10.10
N ALA A 21 -5.89 2.80 9.57
CA ALA A 21 -4.72 3.13 10.38
C ALA A 21 -4.88 4.46 11.14
N LEU A 22 -5.61 5.43 10.60
CA LEU A 22 -5.85 6.73 11.23
C LEU A 22 -6.95 6.70 12.29
N PHE A 23 -8.09 6.06 12.00
CA PHE A 23 -9.29 6.09 12.85
C PHE A 23 -9.52 4.80 13.64
N MET A 24 -8.94 3.69 13.23
CA MET A 24 -9.00 2.38 13.90
C MET A 24 -7.59 1.85 14.15
N THR A 25 -6.71 2.71 14.65
CA THR A 25 -5.26 2.49 14.72
C THR A 25 -4.90 1.24 15.51
N ASP A 26 -5.41 1.10 16.72
CA ASP A 26 -5.08 -0.02 17.60
C ASP A 26 -5.52 -1.35 17.00
N GLN A 27 -6.71 -1.38 16.41
CA GLN A 27 -7.24 -2.57 15.73
C GLN A 27 -6.42 -2.91 14.48
N PHE A 28 -6.09 -1.91 13.66
CA PHE A 28 -5.26 -2.10 12.47
C PHE A 28 -3.88 -2.68 12.81
N MET A 29 -3.24 -2.16 13.86
CA MET A 29 -1.93 -2.61 14.29
C MET A 29 -1.98 -3.98 14.97
N SER A 30 -2.99 -4.25 15.81
CA SER A 30 -3.14 -5.55 16.47
C SER A 30 -3.45 -6.67 15.48
N MET A 31 -4.15 -6.38 14.39
CA MET A 31 -4.39 -7.33 13.30
C MET A 31 -3.13 -7.66 12.48
N ALA A 32 -2.04 -6.94 12.70
CA ALA A 32 -0.70 -7.25 12.16
C ALA A 32 0.20 -7.95 13.20
N ASP A 33 -0.39 -8.40 14.30
CA ASP A 33 0.28 -9.06 15.44
C ASP A 33 1.26 -8.14 16.18
N PHE A 34 1.04 -6.82 16.17
CA PHE A 34 1.82 -5.88 16.98
C PHE A 34 1.19 -5.67 18.35
N ASP A 35 2.04 -5.56 19.37
CA ASP A 35 1.64 -5.05 20.70
C ASP A 35 1.46 -3.53 20.60
N VAL A 36 0.24 -3.06 20.83
CA VAL A 36 -0.09 -1.64 20.65
C VAL A 36 0.26 -0.85 21.90
N THR A 37 1.36 -0.10 21.84
CA THR A 37 1.75 0.89 22.84
C THR A 37 1.24 2.28 22.46
N ALA A 38 1.36 3.27 23.36
CA ALA A 38 1.01 4.66 23.05
C ALA A 38 1.83 5.23 21.87
N ASP A 39 3.11 4.87 21.79
CA ASP A 39 3.97 5.29 20.68
C ASP A 39 3.55 4.63 19.37
N MET A 40 3.21 3.34 19.41
CA MET A 40 2.69 2.63 18.24
C MET A 40 1.37 3.22 17.75
N HIS A 41 0.49 3.63 18.65
CA HIS A 41 -0.74 4.33 18.27
C HIS A 41 -0.44 5.61 17.51
N THR A 42 0.45 6.44 18.04
CA THR A 42 0.86 7.71 17.38
C THR A 42 1.50 7.46 16.02
N LEU A 43 2.44 6.52 15.92
CA LEU A 43 3.08 6.15 14.66
C LEU A 43 2.08 5.57 13.65
N GLY A 44 1.11 4.79 14.12
CA GLY A 44 0.03 4.27 13.29
C GLY A 44 -0.82 5.36 12.68
N GLN A 45 -1.09 6.45 13.40
CA GLN A 45 -1.81 7.61 12.85
C GLN A 45 -0.98 8.34 11.78
N PHE A 46 0.31 8.55 11.98
CA PHE A 46 1.19 9.08 10.94
C PHE A 46 1.23 8.19 9.70
N MET A 47 1.30 6.89 9.89
CA MET A 47 1.25 5.92 8.80
C MET A 47 -0.08 6.01 8.04
N GLY A 48 -1.20 6.18 8.76
CA GLY A 48 -2.52 6.37 8.15
C GLY A 48 -2.58 7.58 7.24
N VAL A 49 -2.09 8.73 7.69
CA VAL A 49 -2.00 9.95 6.86
C VAL A 49 -1.08 9.73 5.67
N THR A 50 0.04 9.04 5.84
CA THR A 50 0.97 8.70 4.75
C THR A 50 0.28 7.87 3.66
N PHE A 51 -0.50 6.86 4.03
CA PHE A 51 -1.28 6.07 3.08
C PHE A 51 -2.33 6.90 2.34
N LEU A 52 -3.01 7.82 3.04
CA LEU A 52 -3.97 8.74 2.41
C LEU A 52 -3.28 9.65 1.39
N ILE A 53 -2.11 10.18 1.71
CA ILE A 53 -1.30 11.01 0.81
C ILE A 53 -0.91 10.20 -0.44
N PHE A 54 -0.37 9.00 -0.28
CA PHE A 54 -0.01 8.15 -1.41
C PHE A 54 -1.21 7.72 -2.23
N GLY A 55 -2.35 7.47 -1.60
CA GLY A 55 -3.61 7.21 -2.28
C GLY A 55 -4.04 8.40 -3.15
N LEU A 56 -3.95 9.61 -2.60
CA LEU A 56 -4.25 10.83 -3.35
C LEU A 56 -3.32 11.01 -4.56
N ILE A 57 -2.01 10.80 -4.35
CA ILE A 57 -1.02 10.89 -5.44
C ILE A 57 -1.32 9.84 -6.52
N ALA A 58 -1.56 8.58 -6.13
CA ALA A 58 -1.88 7.52 -7.08
C ALA A 58 -3.14 7.83 -7.89
N TRP A 59 -4.19 8.32 -7.23
CA TRP A 59 -5.43 8.71 -7.90
C TRP A 59 -5.21 9.82 -8.92
N LYS A 60 -4.47 10.87 -8.52
CA LYS A 60 -4.20 12.04 -9.37
C LYS A 60 -3.18 11.77 -10.47
N THR A 61 -2.31 10.79 -10.31
CA THR A 61 -1.36 10.39 -11.35
C THR A 61 -2.07 10.08 -12.66
N VAL A 62 -3.25 9.46 -12.61
CA VAL A 62 -4.04 9.14 -13.82
C VAL A 62 -4.42 10.38 -14.62
N ASP A 63 -4.78 11.46 -13.90
CA ASP A 63 -5.24 12.70 -14.54
C ASP A 63 -4.07 13.57 -15.02
N LEU A 64 -2.91 13.49 -14.34
CA LEU A 64 -1.81 14.43 -14.53
C LEU A 64 -0.65 13.87 -15.35
N ALA A 65 -0.51 12.55 -15.45
CA ALA A 65 0.64 11.92 -16.11
C ALA A 65 0.63 12.05 -17.64
N GLY A 66 -0.56 12.18 -18.26
CA GLY A 66 -0.67 12.18 -19.71
C GLY A 66 0.00 10.97 -20.35
N ASP A 67 0.87 11.20 -21.33
CA ASP A 67 1.62 10.14 -22.03
C ASP A 67 2.66 9.43 -21.16
N ASN A 68 2.98 9.96 -19.98
CA ASN A 68 3.96 9.38 -19.06
C ASN A 68 3.35 8.35 -18.10
N LEU A 69 2.08 8.02 -18.22
CA LEU A 69 1.41 7.10 -17.28
C LEU A 69 2.13 5.75 -17.18
N ALA A 70 2.65 5.20 -18.27
CA ALA A 70 3.40 3.95 -18.27
C ALA A 70 4.73 4.08 -17.50
N ALA A 71 5.40 5.21 -17.59
CA ALA A 71 6.61 5.47 -16.81
C ALA A 71 6.32 5.50 -15.30
N PHE A 72 5.25 6.18 -14.90
CA PHE A 72 4.79 6.17 -13.52
C PHE A 72 4.39 4.77 -13.05
N GLY A 73 3.74 3.98 -13.90
CA GLY A 73 3.39 2.60 -13.58
C GLY A 73 4.60 1.73 -13.25
N LYS A 74 5.73 1.91 -13.94
CA LYS A 74 6.99 1.23 -13.60
C LYS A 74 7.55 1.64 -12.23
N VAL A 75 7.44 2.93 -11.90
CA VAL A 75 7.84 3.44 -10.58
C VAL A 75 6.95 2.84 -9.49
N TYR A 76 5.64 2.78 -9.72
CA TYR A 76 4.71 2.17 -8.76
C TYR A 76 4.91 0.67 -8.62
N ALA A 77 5.26 -0.05 -9.69
CA ALA A 77 5.65 -1.46 -9.61
C ALA A 77 6.85 -1.66 -8.67
N LEU A 78 7.85 -0.78 -8.77
CA LEU A 78 9.00 -0.80 -7.87
C LEU A 78 8.62 -0.48 -6.43
N ALA A 79 7.79 0.53 -6.21
CA ALA A 79 7.31 0.90 -4.88
C ALA A 79 6.54 -0.25 -4.20
N GLU A 80 5.66 -0.92 -4.94
CA GLU A 80 4.94 -2.10 -4.42
C GLU A 80 5.90 -3.26 -4.14
N ALA A 81 6.92 -3.47 -4.98
CA ALA A 81 7.95 -4.48 -4.74
C ALA A 81 8.75 -4.20 -3.46
N MET A 82 8.99 -2.94 -3.12
CA MET A 82 9.62 -2.55 -1.85
C MET A 82 8.73 -2.91 -0.64
N TRP A 83 7.41 -2.69 -0.75
CA TRP A 83 6.46 -3.13 0.28
C TRP A 83 6.47 -4.66 0.43
N VAL A 84 6.45 -5.40 -0.67
CA VAL A 84 6.57 -6.87 -0.64
C VAL A 84 7.85 -7.31 0.06
N GLY A 85 8.96 -6.65 -0.22
CA GLY A 85 10.25 -6.95 0.40
C GLY A 85 10.22 -6.78 1.91
N ILE A 86 9.78 -5.62 2.41
CA ILE A 86 9.82 -5.34 3.86
C ILE A 86 8.74 -6.11 4.63
N ILE A 87 7.52 -6.17 4.11
CA ILE A 87 6.45 -6.93 4.79
C ILE A 87 6.81 -8.42 4.76
N GLY A 88 7.26 -8.94 3.62
CA GLY A 88 7.66 -10.34 3.47
C GLY A 88 8.80 -10.73 4.43
N PHE A 89 9.78 -9.86 4.62
CA PHE A 89 10.86 -10.07 5.59
C PHE A 89 10.32 -10.18 7.02
N HIS A 90 9.45 -9.27 7.44
CA HIS A 90 8.90 -9.28 8.79
C HIS A 90 7.91 -10.43 9.03
N VAL A 91 7.16 -10.82 8.02
CA VAL A 91 6.29 -12.02 8.09
C VAL A 91 7.15 -13.29 8.19
N ALA A 92 8.19 -13.41 7.37
CA ALA A 92 9.08 -14.58 7.36
C ALA A 92 9.88 -14.74 8.66
N THR A 93 10.21 -13.62 9.33
CA THR A 93 10.94 -13.62 10.62
C THR A 93 10.02 -13.66 11.83
N GLY A 94 8.71 -13.71 11.63
CA GLY A 94 7.72 -13.79 12.70
C GLY A 94 7.49 -12.50 13.49
N VAL A 95 7.99 -11.35 13.00
CA VAL A 95 7.81 -10.03 13.64
C VAL A 95 6.42 -9.45 13.34
N ALA A 96 5.89 -9.70 12.16
CA ALA A 96 4.55 -9.29 11.76
C ALA A 96 3.77 -10.48 11.20
N GLY A 97 2.46 -10.44 11.28
CA GLY A 97 1.58 -11.50 10.81
C GLY A 97 0.12 -11.05 10.77
N GLY A 98 -0.78 -12.01 10.90
CA GLY A 98 -2.22 -11.75 10.93
C GLY A 98 -2.79 -11.20 9.62
N ALA A 99 -4.06 -10.81 9.67
CA ALA A 99 -4.82 -10.41 8.50
C ALA A 99 -4.26 -9.13 7.85
N THR A 100 -3.82 -8.15 8.64
CA THR A 100 -3.29 -6.89 8.12
C THR A 100 -1.98 -7.11 7.36
N ALA A 101 -1.00 -7.78 7.96
CA ALA A 101 0.31 -7.96 7.34
C ALA A 101 0.23 -8.89 6.12
N ILE A 102 -0.40 -10.05 6.26
CA ILE A 102 -0.50 -11.04 5.18
C ILE A 102 -1.40 -10.52 4.05
N GLY A 103 -2.50 -9.86 4.39
CA GLY A 103 -3.38 -9.25 3.40
C GLY A 103 -2.67 -8.15 2.59
N ASN A 104 -1.95 -7.27 3.24
CA ASN A 104 -1.18 -6.23 2.55
C ASN A 104 -0.02 -6.81 1.74
N LEU A 105 0.65 -7.86 2.22
CA LEU A 105 1.67 -8.56 1.44
C LEU A 105 1.10 -9.11 0.13
N ALA A 106 -0.03 -9.80 0.19
CA ALA A 106 -0.70 -10.36 -0.99
C ALA A 106 -1.16 -9.26 -1.96
N ILE A 107 -1.76 -8.19 -1.45
CA ILE A 107 -2.26 -7.07 -2.25
C ILE A 107 -1.10 -6.31 -2.91
N SER A 108 -0.04 -5.99 -2.18
CA SER A 108 1.15 -5.34 -2.74
C SER A 108 1.82 -6.21 -3.80
N GLY A 109 1.91 -7.51 -3.59
CA GLY A 109 2.41 -8.45 -4.60
C GLY A 109 1.59 -8.43 -5.88
N LEU A 110 0.26 -8.45 -5.75
CA LEU A 110 -0.66 -8.34 -6.88
C LEU A 110 -0.46 -7.01 -7.64
N PHE A 111 -0.42 -5.88 -6.93
CA PHE A 111 -0.23 -4.58 -7.58
C PHE A 111 1.17 -4.43 -8.20
N ALA A 112 2.23 -4.97 -7.59
CA ALA A 112 3.55 -4.98 -8.19
C ALA A 112 3.53 -5.64 -9.58
N VAL A 113 2.87 -6.80 -9.69
CA VAL A 113 2.71 -7.53 -10.96
C VAL A 113 1.83 -6.73 -11.94
N LEU A 114 0.67 -6.24 -11.48
CA LEU A 114 -0.26 -5.51 -12.34
C LEU A 114 0.35 -4.22 -12.89
N PHE A 115 1.01 -3.43 -12.07
CA PHE A 115 1.72 -2.24 -12.52
C PHE A 115 2.82 -2.58 -13.51
N PHE A 116 3.64 -3.60 -13.22
CA PHE A 116 4.72 -4.01 -14.11
C PHE A 116 4.19 -4.46 -15.47
N VAL A 117 3.21 -5.37 -15.51
CA VAL A 117 2.64 -5.91 -16.75
C VAL A 117 1.94 -4.82 -17.56
N LYS A 118 1.06 -4.02 -16.91
CA LYS A 118 0.27 -3.00 -17.59
C LYS A 118 1.07 -1.75 -18.01
N SER A 119 2.26 -1.56 -17.46
CA SER A 119 3.17 -0.50 -17.90
C SER A 119 4.04 -0.89 -19.10
N ARG A 120 3.97 -2.13 -19.56
CA ARG A 120 4.67 -2.62 -20.76
C ARG A 120 3.81 -2.53 -22.01
N ASP A 121 2.51 -2.52 -21.81
CA ASP A 121 1.53 -2.38 -22.90
C ASP A 121 1.41 -0.89 -23.29
#